data_8d735b8ed5227aca442fd8a9fe8d4139
#
_entry.id   8d735b8ed5227aca442fd8a9fe8d4139
#
_cell.length_a   1.000
_cell.length_b   1.000
_cell.length_c   1.000
_cell.angle_alpha   90.00
_cell.angle_beta   90.00
_cell.angle_gamma   90.00
#
_symmetry.space_group_name_H-M   'P 1'
#
loop_
_entity.id
_entity.type
_entity.pdbx_description
1 polymer ?
#
loop_
_entity_poly.entity_id
_entity_poly.type
_entity_poly.pdbx_seq_one_letter_code
_entity_poly.pdbx_strand_id
1 'polypeptide(L)'
;MRILFCGDLVGRSGRDVVVEHLPRLRDEWKLDFVVVNGENAAHGFGITEKICESLFRAGADCITGGNHSWDKPDIAPYMVSDRRMLRPINFPDGTPGRGAAEFTTGNGAKVKVINVMCRLFMELLDDPFKAVEQELPLAAPKPGGYAAVIVDVHGEATSEKMAMGHLAD
;
A
#
# COMPACT_ATOMS: atom_id res chain seq x y z
N MET A 1 -13.66 -9.11 -9.87
CA MET A 1 -12.81 -8.90 -8.70
C MET A 1 -13.36 -7.76 -7.86
N ARG A 2 -13.38 -7.91 -6.54
CA ARG A 2 -13.78 -6.85 -5.59
C ARG A 2 -12.60 -6.54 -4.69
N ILE A 3 -12.19 -5.28 -4.70
CA ILE A 3 -11.02 -4.81 -3.93
C ILE A 3 -11.51 -3.75 -2.94
N LEU A 4 -11.06 -3.84 -1.70
CA LEU A 4 -11.23 -2.81 -0.69
C LEU A 4 -9.89 -2.10 -0.49
N PHE A 5 -9.90 -0.78 -0.58
CA PHE A 5 -8.79 0.06 -0.17
C PHE A 5 -9.20 0.87 1.06
N CYS A 6 -8.51 0.64 2.17
CA CYS A 6 -8.64 1.46 3.37
C CYS A 6 -7.53 2.52 3.33
N GLY A 7 -7.90 3.78 3.20
CA GLY A 7 -6.98 4.91 3.24
C GLY A 7 -6.28 5.01 4.59
N ASP A 8 -5.62 6.11 4.82
CA ASP A 8 -4.75 6.32 5.97
C ASP A 8 -5.41 5.99 7.32
N LEU A 9 -4.91 4.95 7.99
CA LEU A 9 -5.33 4.56 9.32
C LEU A 9 -4.64 5.41 10.38
N VAL A 10 -5.38 6.33 11.00
CA VAL A 10 -4.82 7.21 12.02
C VAL A 10 -5.06 6.66 13.43
N GLY A 11 -3.97 6.30 14.09
CA GLY A 11 -3.93 5.94 15.51
C GLY A 11 -4.78 4.71 15.86
N ARG A 12 -5.18 4.65 17.14
CA ARG A 12 -5.89 3.49 17.67
C ARG A 12 -7.29 3.33 17.10
N SER A 13 -8.03 4.42 17.00
CA SER A 13 -9.44 4.38 16.53
C SER A 13 -9.55 3.87 15.10
N GLY A 14 -8.73 4.39 14.17
CA GLY A 14 -8.73 3.91 12.78
C GLY A 14 -8.38 2.43 12.69
N ARG A 15 -7.34 2.01 13.42
CA ARG A 15 -6.91 0.61 13.47
C ARG A 15 -7.99 -0.32 14.06
N ASP A 16 -8.59 0.06 15.20
CA ASP A 16 -9.58 -0.77 15.88
C ASP A 16 -10.82 -0.98 15.00
N VAL A 17 -11.28 0.05 14.27
CA VAL A 17 -12.39 -0.07 13.31
C VAL A 17 -12.07 -1.07 12.20
N VAL A 18 -10.88 -1.01 11.61
CA VAL A 18 -10.51 -1.96 10.55
C VAL A 18 -10.41 -3.39 11.10
N VAL A 19 -9.73 -3.58 12.23
CA VAL A 19 -9.56 -4.92 12.83
C VAL A 19 -10.91 -5.53 13.22
N GLU A 20 -11.86 -4.73 13.71
CA GLU A 20 -13.19 -5.19 14.12
C GLU A 20 -14.08 -5.55 12.93
N HIS A 21 -14.08 -4.71 11.89
CA HIS A 21 -15.09 -4.82 10.83
C HIS A 21 -14.61 -5.55 9.58
N LEU A 22 -13.29 -5.54 9.30
CA LEU A 22 -12.77 -6.12 8.07
C LEU A 22 -13.12 -7.60 7.87
N PRO A 23 -13.06 -8.50 8.88
CA PRO A 23 -13.41 -9.90 8.68
C PRO A 23 -14.85 -10.08 8.18
N ARG A 24 -15.79 -9.35 8.78
CA ARG A 24 -17.21 -9.36 8.39
C ARG A 24 -17.41 -8.78 6.99
N LEU A 25 -16.80 -7.63 6.70
CA LEU A 25 -16.91 -6.98 5.39
C LEU A 25 -16.32 -7.83 4.28
N ARG A 26 -15.20 -8.50 4.55
CA ARG A 26 -14.58 -9.42 3.58
C ARG A 26 -15.54 -10.53 3.17
N ASP A 27 -16.29 -11.05 4.13
CA ASP A 27 -17.27 -12.13 3.92
C ASP A 27 -18.55 -11.63 3.24
N GLU A 28 -19.16 -10.56 3.75
CA GLU A 28 -20.40 -9.99 3.23
C GLU A 28 -20.25 -9.47 1.80
N TRP A 29 -19.16 -8.77 1.52
CA TRP A 29 -18.90 -8.13 0.24
C TRP A 29 -18.16 -9.06 -0.75
N LYS A 30 -17.77 -10.26 -0.31
CA LYS A 30 -16.97 -11.20 -1.10
C LYS A 30 -15.73 -10.53 -1.68
N LEU A 31 -14.93 -9.92 -0.79
CA LEU A 31 -13.72 -9.21 -1.17
C LEU A 31 -12.64 -10.20 -1.59
N ASP A 32 -12.08 -10.00 -2.77
CA ASP A 32 -10.98 -10.79 -3.30
C ASP A 32 -9.62 -10.31 -2.78
N PHE A 33 -9.49 -8.99 -2.52
CA PHE A 33 -8.23 -8.37 -2.10
C PHE A 33 -8.45 -7.12 -1.25
N VAL A 34 -7.61 -6.90 -0.24
CA VAL A 34 -7.70 -5.76 0.69
C VAL A 34 -6.34 -5.11 0.87
N VAL A 35 -6.27 -3.81 0.56
CA VAL A 35 -5.11 -2.95 0.84
C VAL A 35 -5.44 -2.01 1.97
N VAL A 36 -4.50 -1.80 2.87
CA VAL A 36 -4.63 -0.88 4.01
C VAL A 36 -3.42 0.04 4.05
N ASN A 37 -3.62 1.36 4.00
CA ASN A 37 -2.54 2.28 4.30
C ASN A 37 -2.41 2.40 5.83
N GLY A 38 -1.28 1.94 6.35
CA GLY A 38 -1.05 1.84 7.78
C GLY A 38 -0.01 2.81 8.33
N GLU A 39 0.44 3.79 7.56
CA GLU A 39 1.57 4.64 7.92
C GLU A 39 1.40 5.40 9.25
N ASN A 40 0.16 5.73 9.62
CA ASN A 40 -0.20 6.47 10.83
C ASN A 40 -0.87 5.62 11.92
N ALA A 41 -0.83 4.28 11.78
CA ALA A 41 -1.55 3.35 12.66
C ALA A 41 -1.02 3.31 14.11
N ALA A 42 0.25 3.68 14.35
CA ALA A 42 0.87 3.67 15.67
C ALA A 42 0.87 5.06 16.32
N HIS A 43 -0.24 5.42 16.96
CA HIS A 43 -0.41 6.73 17.64
C HIS A 43 -0.35 7.95 16.73
N GLY A 44 -0.70 7.79 15.46
CA GLY A 44 -0.71 8.87 14.47
C GLY A 44 0.57 9.01 13.65
N PHE A 45 1.62 8.23 13.95
CA PHE A 45 2.90 8.24 13.23
C PHE A 45 3.54 6.85 13.21
N GLY A 46 3.77 6.32 12.02
CA GLY A 46 4.39 5.02 11.83
C GLY A 46 3.47 3.83 12.12
N ILE A 47 4.02 2.65 11.95
CA ILE A 47 3.38 1.36 12.21
C ILE A 47 4.37 0.44 12.91
N THR A 48 3.91 -0.55 13.67
CA THR A 48 4.74 -1.56 14.31
C THR A 48 4.42 -2.95 13.76
N GLU A 49 5.37 -3.88 13.86
CA GLU A 49 5.17 -5.29 13.50
C GLU A 49 3.88 -5.85 14.10
N LYS A 50 3.64 -5.63 15.40
CA LYS A 50 2.42 -6.09 16.09
C LYS A 50 1.13 -5.55 15.47
N ILE A 51 1.14 -4.32 14.97
CA ILE A 51 -0.02 -3.72 14.29
C ILE A 51 -0.18 -4.36 12.91
N CYS A 52 0.91 -4.52 12.14
CA CYS A 52 0.87 -5.22 10.86
C CYS A 52 0.25 -6.61 11.01
N GLU A 53 0.74 -7.40 11.96
CA GLU A 53 0.23 -8.72 12.26
C GLU A 53 -1.27 -8.73 12.62
N SER A 54 -1.75 -7.72 13.34
CA SER A 54 -3.17 -7.62 13.68
C SER A 54 -4.04 -7.32 12.47
N LEU A 55 -3.57 -6.45 11.57
CA LEU A 55 -4.26 -6.11 10.33
C LEU A 55 -4.28 -7.30 9.34
N PHE A 56 -3.17 -8.02 9.22
CA PHE A 56 -3.12 -9.24 8.39
C PHE A 56 -4.03 -10.33 8.93
N ARG A 57 -4.08 -10.55 10.25
CA ARG A 57 -5.02 -11.49 10.87
C ARG A 57 -6.48 -11.07 10.68
N ALA A 58 -6.77 -9.78 10.62
CA ALA A 58 -8.11 -9.28 10.32
C ALA A 58 -8.50 -9.45 8.85
N GLY A 59 -7.54 -9.76 7.97
CA GLY A 59 -7.82 -10.04 6.56
C GLY A 59 -7.28 -9.00 5.57
N ALA A 60 -6.36 -8.10 5.97
CA ALA A 60 -5.61 -7.33 5.01
C ALA A 60 -4.66 -8.23 4.20
N ASP A 61 -4.54 -7.99 2.90
CA ASP A 61 -3.61 -8.72 2.03
C ASP A 61 -2.32 -7.95 1.80
N CYS A 62 -2.37 -6.61 1.84
CA CYS A 62 -1.24 -5.72 1.67
C CYS A 62 -1.38 -4.51 2.61
N ILE A 63 -0.27 -4.07 3.19
CA ILE A 63 -0.17 -2.81 3.93
C ILE A 63 0.76 -1.89 3.14
N THR A 64 0.33 -0.65 2.92
CA THR A 64 1.13 0.42 2.32
C THR A 64 1.54 1.45 3.37
N GLY A 65 2.58 2.19 3.09
CA GLY A 65 3.13 3.24 3.94
C GLY A 65 3.08 4.63 3.30
N GLY A 66 3.88 5.52 3.82
CA GLY A 66 4.08 6.90 3.39
C GLY A 66 5.34 7.48 4.01
N ASN A 67 5.37 8.80 4.32
CA ASN A 67 6.53 9.45 4.93
C ASN A 67 6.83 8.94 6.34
N HIS A 68 5.84 8.43 7.08
CA HIS A 68 6.02 7.88 8.42
C HIS A 68 6.36 6.38 8.46
N SER A 69 6.72 5.78 7.32
CA SER A 69 6.96 4.33 7.20
C SER A 69 8.00 3.80 8.19
N TRP A 70 9.00 4.59 8.58
CA TRP A 70 10.10 4.17 9.46
C TRP A 70 10.12 4.85 10.84
N ASP A 71 9.06 5.55 11.23
CA ASP A 71 8.99 6.28 12.50
C ASP A 71 9.05 5.38 13.75
N LYS A 72 8.86 4.07 13.58
CA LYS A 72 9.04 3.09 14.65
C LYS A 72 10.32 2.28 14.44
N PRO A 73 11.19 2.18 15.48
CA PRO A 73 12.52 1.58 15.33
C PRO A 73 12.52 0.14 14.81
N ASP A 74 11.49 -0.63 15.16
CA ASP A 74 11.45 -2.07 14.90
C ASP A 74 10.86 -2.43 13.53
N ILE A 75 10.37 -1.43 12.77
CA ILE A 75 9.62 -1.71 11.54
C ILE A 75 10.52 -2.05 10.35
N ALA A 76 11.73 -1.48 10.27
CA ALA A 76 12.59 -1.68 9.11
C ALA A 76 12.99 -3.15 8.87
N PRO A 77 13.40 -3.94 9.88
CA PRO A 77 13.63 -5.38 9.71
C PRO A 77 12.37 -6.13 9.27
N TYR A 78 11.20 -5.77 9.81
CA TYR A 78 9.93 -6.38 9.45
C TYR A 78 9.57 -6.11 7.99
N MET A 79 9.70 -4.86 7.50
CA MET A 79 9.46 -4.49 6.10
C MET A 79 10.34 -5.26 5.10
N VAL A 80 11.57 -5.61 5.51
CA VAL A 80 12.46 -6.43 4.69
C VAL A 80 11.97 -7.88 4.64
N SER A 81 11.51 -8.43 5.77
CA SER A 81 11.12 -9.83 5.90
C SER A 81 9.72 -10.12 5.36
N ASP A 82 8.75 -9.22 5.55
CA ASP A 82 7.37 -9.43 5.10
C ASP A 82 7.07 -8.66 3.80
N ARG A 83 6.93 -9.41 2.70
CA ARG A 83 6.64 -8.86 1.38
C ARG A 83 5.28 -8.17 1.25
N ARG A 84 4.39 -8.36 2.21
CA ARG A 84 3.04 -7.78 2.22
C ARG A 84 3.02 -6.33 2.70
N MET A 85 4.14 -5.85 3.28
CA MET A 85 4.29 -4.47 3.67
C MET A 85 5.12 -3.71 2.64
N LEU A 86 4.56 -2.62 2.11
CA LEU A 86 5.18 -1.76 1.12
C LEU A 86 5.50 -0.39 1.72
N ARG A 87 6.57 0.21 1.22
CA ARG A 87 6.96 1.60 1.44
C ARG A 87 6.88 2.37 0.12
N PRO A 88 6.87 3.70 0.11
CA PRO A 88 6.92 4.42 -1.16
C PRO A 88 8.13 4.02 -2.02
N ILE A 89 7.87 3.72 -3.30
CA ILE A 89 8.86 3.16 -4.22
C ILE A 89 9.98 4.14 -4.54
N ASN A 90 9.67 5.44 -4.54
CA ASN A 90 10.58 6.51 -4.91
C ASN A 90 11.48 7.00 -3.78
N PHE A 91 11.64 6.24 -2.69
CA PHE A 91 12.76 6.42 -1.76
C PHE A 91 14.07 5.93 -2.38
N PRO A 92 15.22 6.51 -1.99
CA PRO A 92 16.52 6.14 -2.55
C PRO A 92 16.83 4.64 -2.48
N ASP A 93 17.65 4.18 -3.43
CA ASP A 93 18.15 2.81 -3.45
C ASP A 93 18.81 2.41 -2.11
N GLY A 94 18.57 1.17 -1.69
CA GLY A 94 19.05 0.66 -0.41
C GLY A 94 18.17 0.98 0.79
N THR A 95 17.11 1.79 0.65
CA THR A 95 16.12 2.00 1.71
C THR A 95 15.41 0.67 2.05
N PRO A 96 15.30 0.30 3.35
CA PRO A 96 14.68 -0.96 3.76
C PRO A 96 13.24 -1.14 3.24
N GLY A 97 12.89 -2.36 2.86
CA GLY A 97 11.57 -2.70 2.34
C GLY A 97 11.49 -2.60 0.82
N ARG A 98 10.29 -2.72 0.29
CA ARG A 98 10.00 -2.70 -1.16
C ARG A 98 8.85 -1.76 -1.48
N GLY A 99 8.83 -1.18 -2.68
CA GLY A 99 7.81 -0.22 -3.09
C GLY A 99 6.67 -0.83 -3.90
N ALA A 100 6.88 -2.04 -4.44
CA ALA A 100 5.87 -2.78 -5.20
C ALA A 100 5.93 -4.27 -4.90
N ALA A 101 4.78 -4.95 -5.02
CA ALA A 101 4.69 -6.39 -4.90
C ALA A 101 3.54 -6.97 -5.71
N GLU A 102 3.69 -8.25 -6.06
CA GLU A 102 2.67 -9.06 -6.72
C GLU A 102 2.02 -9.99 -5.71
N PHE A 103 0.71 -10.12 -5.82
CA PHE A 103 -0.11 -10.97 -4.97
C PHE A 103 -0.97 -11.89 -5.83
N THR A 104 -1.30 -13.05 -5.28
CA THR A 104 -2.27 -13.97 -5.88
C THR A 104 -3.45 -14.09 -4.93
N THR A 105 -4.65 -13.76 -5.41
CA THR A 105 -5.88 -13.87 -4.64
C THR A 105 -6.31 -15.33 -4.49
N GLY A 106 -7.25 -15.60 -3.59
CA GLY A 106 -7.75 -16.96 -3.34
C GLY A 106 -8.37 -17.64 -4.57
N ASN A 107 -8.83 -16.87 -5.56
CA ASN A 107 -9.35 -17.40 -6.85
C ASN A 107 -8.27 -17.48 -7.96
N GLY A 108 -6.99 -17.26 -7.61
CA GLY A 108 -5.86 -17.36 -8.53
C GLY A 108 -5.58 -16.12 -9.39
N ALA A 109 -6.33 -15.04 -9.21
CA ALA A 109 -6.10 -13.80 -9.95
C ALA A 109 -4.87 -13.06 -9.41
N LYS A 110 -4.09 -12.44 -10.30
CA LYS A 110 -2.91 -11.66 -9.92
C LYS A 110 -3.25 -10.20 -9.69
N VAL A 111 -2.76 -9.63 -8.61
CA VAL A 111 -2.86 -8.21 -8.28
C VAL A 111 -1.45 -7.66 -8.07
N LYS A 112 -1.14 -6.52 -8.68
CA LYS A 112 0.07 -5.76 -8.39
C LYS A 112 -0.30 -4.55 -7.56
N VAL A 113 0.45 -4.29 -6.48
CA VAL A 113 0.31 -3.09 -5.66
C VAL A 113 1.61 -2.31 -5.73
N ILE A 114 1.51 -1.01 -5.99
CA ILE A 114 2.60 -0.04 -6.02
C ILE A 114 2.26 1.04 -5.00
N ASN A 115 3.18 1.34 -4.10
CA ASN A 115 3.07 2.47 -3.19
C ASN A 115 4.02 3.56 -3.66
N VAL A 116 3.57 4.81 -3.74
CA VAL A 116 4.38 5.95 -4.21
C VAL A 116 4.08 7.18 -3.36
N MET A 117 5.07 8.04 -3.18
CA MET A 117 4.92 9.31 -2.45
C MET A 117 5.13 10.51 -3.39
N CYS A 118 4.19 11.45 -3.37
CA CYS A 118 4.28 12.73 -4.04
C CYS A 118 5.38 13.62 -3.45
N ARG A 119 5.73 14.74 -4.11
CA ARG A 119 6.84 15.62 -3.72
C ARG A 119 6.41 17.01 -3.29
N LEU A 120 5.26 17.49 -3.79
CA LEU A 120 4.78 18.84 -3.45
C LEU A 120 4.35 18.89 -1.98
N PHE A 121 4.99 19.76 -1.21
CA PHE A 121 4.82 19.90 0.25
C PHE A 121 5.26 18.67 1.06
N MET A 122 6.02 17.78 0.46
CA MET A 122 6.54 16.56 1.03
C MET A 122 8.07 16.53 0.96
N GLU A 123 8.69 15.44 1.37
CA GLU A 123 10.13 15.22 1.26
C GLU A 123 10.56 15.16 -0.21
N LEU A 124 11.78 15.64 -0.48
CA LEU A 124 12.39 15.57 -1.82
C LEU A 124 12.91 14.16 -2.09
N LEU A 125 12.07 13.34 -2.66
CA LEU A 125 12.41 11.99 -3.11
C LEU A 125 12.66 11.96 -4.63
N ASP A 126 12.95 10.76 -5.15
CA ASP A 126 13.01 10.53 -6.59
C ASP A 126 11.67 10.82 -7.26
N ASP A 127 11.70 10.99 -8.59
CA ASP A 127 10.50 11.33 -9.39
C ASP A 127 9.42 10.24 -9.26
N PRO A 128 8.25 10.55 -8.64
CA PRO A 128 7.20 9.58 -8.42
C PRO A 128 6.56 9.08 -9.71
N PHE A 129 6.46 9.94 -10.74
CA PHE A 129 5.88 9.56 -12.03
C PHE A 129 6.76 8.54 -12.73
N LYS A 130 8.05 8.82 -12.80
CA LYS A 130 9.03 7.90 -13.39
C LYS A 130 9.09 6.56 -12.64
N ALA A 131 9.03 6.60 -11.31
CA ALA A 131 9.05 5.38 -10.49
C ALA A 131 7.82 4.51 -10.74
N VAL A 132 6.63 5.11 -10.85
CA VAL A 132 5.40 4.37 -11.18
C VAL A 132 5.42 3.86 -12.61
N GLU A 133 5.83 4.68 -13.58
CA GLU A 133 5.91 4.29 -14.99
C GLU A 133 6.80 3.05 -15.20
N GLN A 134 7.90 2.94 -14.47
CA GLN A 134 8.80 1.78 -14.54
C GLN A 134 8.17 0.50 -13.99
N GLU A 135 7.21 0.61 -13.08
CA GLU A 135 6.52 -0.52 -12.47
C GLU A 135 5.21 -0.89 -13.17
N LEU A 136 4.62 0.04 -13.92
CA LEU A 136 3.41 -0.25 -14.67
C LEU A 136 3.71 -1.28 -15.78
N PRO A 137 2.80 -2.24 -16.00
CA PRO A 137 2.97 -3.20 -17.06
C PRO A 137 2.94 -2.51 -18.43
N LEU A 138 4.01 -2.67 -19.22
CA LEU A 138 4.22 -2.04 -20.53
C LEU A 138 3.24 -2.46 -21.64
N ALA A 139 2.23 -3.28 -21.37
CA ALA A 139 1.33 -3.78 -22.40
C ALA A 139 -0.08 -4.02 -21.86
N ALA A 140 -1.05 -3.92 -22.77
CA ALA A 140 -2.44 -4.33 -22.54
C ALA A 140 -2.54 -5.70 -21.82
N PRO A 141 -3.61 -5.95 -21.06
CA PRO A 141 -3.79 -7.19 -20.33
C PRO A 141 -3.56 -8.41 -21.23
N LYS A 142 -2.49 -9.17 -20.94
CA LYS A 142 -2.23 -10.45 -21.62
C LYS A 142 -2.94 -11.57 -20.86
N PRO A 143 -3.32 -12.67 -21.50
CA PRO A 143 -3.77 -13.86 -20.79
C PRO A 143 -2.73 -14.27 -19.73
N GLY A 144 -3.14 -14.36 -18.46
CA GLY A 144 -2.24 -14.60 -17.33
C GLY A 144 -1.53 -13.36 -16.76
N GLY A 145 -1.84 -12.14 -17.23
CA GLY A 145 -1.40 -10.87 -16.66
C GLY A 145 -2.14 -10.49 -15.37
N TYR A 146 -1.95 -9.26 -14.92
CA TYR A 146 -2.62 -8.77 -13.72
C TYR A 146 -4.11 -8.54 -13.98
N ALA A 147 -4.94 -9.00 -13.04
CA ALA A 147 -6.37 -8.71 -13.03
C ALA A 147 -6.65 -7.30 -12.49
N ALA A 148 -5.72 -6.75 -11.70
CA ALA A 148 -5.70 -5.37 -11.26
C ALA A 148 -4.27 -4.91 -10.95
N VAL A 149 -4.01 -3.62 -11.21
CA VAL A 149 -2.86 -2.88 -10.70
C VAL A 149 -3.39 -1.76 -9.81
N ILE A 150 -2.89 -1.66 -8.59
CA ILE A 150 -3.29 -0.66 -7.61
C ILE A 150 -2.08 0.23 -7.35
N VAL A 151 -2.26 1.54 -7.52
CA VAL A 151 -1.25 2.53 -7.15
C VAL A 151 -1.76 3.31 -5.94
N ASP A 152 -1.15 3.10 -4.78
CA ASP A 152 -1.42 3.91 -3.59
C ASP A 152 -0.54 5.16 -3.63
N VAL A 153 -1.19 6.31 -3.83
CA VAL A 153 -0.54 7.61 -4.02
C VAL A 153 -0.62 8.42 -2.73
N HIS A 154 0.47 8.38 -1.97
CA HIS A 154 0.60 9.16 -0.74
C HIS A 154 1.12 10.57 -1.03
N GLY A 155 0.41 11.62 -0.59
CA GLY A 155 0.82 13.00 -0.86
C GLY A 155 -0.20 14.05 -0.43
N GLU A 156 0.23 15.32 -0.42
CA GLU A 156 -0.59 16.46 0.00
C GLU A 156 -1.31 17.14 -1.19
N ALA A 157 -0.59 17.36 -2.28
CA ALA A 157 -1.11 18.15 -3.39
C ALA A 157 -2.11 17.37 -4.27
N THR A 158 -3.34 17.86 -4.36
CA THR A 158 -4.39 17.26 -5.19
C THR A 158 -3.99 17.22 -6.67
N SER A 159 -3.32 18.27 -7.17
CA SER A 159 -2.85 18.34 -8.57
C SER A 159 -1.89 17.21 -8.91
N GLU A 160 -0.98 16.86 -7.99
CA GLU A 160 -0.01 15.79 -8.19
C GLU A 160 -0.68 14.42 -8.18
N LYS A 161 -1.64 14.21 -7.26
CA LYS A 161 -2.46 12.99 -7.23
C LYS A 161 -3.29 12.82 -8.51
N MET A 162 -3.91 13.89 -9.00
CA MET A 162 -4.66 13.86 -10.27
C MET A 162 -3.76 13.55 -11.47
N ALA A 163 -2.57 14.16 -11.52
CA ALA A 163 -1.60 13.87 -12.58
C ALA A 163 -1.14 12.41 -12.56
N MET A 164 -0.94 11.85 -11.36
CA MET A 164 -0.62 10.41 -11.21
C MET A 164 -1.76 9.52 -11.70
N GLY A 165 -3.01 9.87 -11.42
CA GLY A 165 -4.17 9.16 -11.96
C GLY A 165 -4.17 9.13 -13.50
N HIS A 166 -3.89 10.26 -14.14
CA HIS A 166 -3.78 10.31 -15.62
C HIS A 166 -2.60 9.52 -16.19
N LEU A 167 -1.53 9.34 -15.43
CA LEU A 167 -0.41 8.50 -15.85
C LEU A 167 -0.75 7.01 -15.76
N ALA A 168 -1.52 6.63 -14.72
CA ALA A 168 -1.80 5.23 -14.40
C ALA A 168 -2.99 4.64 -15.18
N ASP A 169 -3.83 5.48 -15.81
CA ASP A 169 -4.95 5.09 -16.67
C ASP A 169 -4.47 4.68 -18.08
#